data_f92ca998d1466c27388b8d796a1ea92c
#
_entry.id   f92ca998d1466c27388b8d796a1ea92c
#
_cell.length_a   1.000
_cell.length_b   1.000
_cell.length_c   1.000
_cell.angle_alpha   90.00
_cell.angle_beta   90.00
_cell.angle_gamma   90.00
#
_symmetry.space_group_name_H-M   'P 1'
#
loop_
_entity.id
_entity.type
_entity.pdbx_description
1 polymer ?
#
loop_
_entity_poly.entity_id
_entity_poly.type
_entity_poly.pdbx_seq_one_letter_code
_entity_poly.pdbx_strand_id
1 'polypeptide(L)'
;FKGKLKIIDEQKHLTAINILSLEDYLLSVISSEMRATSSAEFLKAHAVISRSWLLAQIDKAKTVRGTYSSYRVDQDEYIRWYDREDHAHFDVCADDHCQRYQGISKAYTPAVREALEATRGEVLTYEGTICDARFSKCCGGATERFDNTWEPVVHPYLDKITDAPEDLETGDLRNEQTARKWILSFPPAFCHTTDRQILSQVLNDYDQETQHFFRWQVSYPAEQLSELVYRKIGIDFGTIRDIQPIERGVSGRLIRVKITGDKKTLVIGKELIIRKTFSESHLYSSAFIVEKQDGIFTFH
;
A
#
# COMPACT_ATOMS: atom_id res chain seq x y z
N PHE A 1 9.47 25.77 -6.89
CA PHE A 1 8.18 25.64 -6.21
C PHE A 1 7.13 26.46 -6.95
N LYS A 2 5.88 25.97 -6.94
CA LYS A 2 4.71 26.73 -7.34
C LYS A 2 3.92 27.05 -6.07
N GLY A 3 3.13 28.16 -6.05
CA GLY A 3 2.43 28.56 -4.84
C GLY A 3 3.30 29.35 -3.85
N LYS A 4 3.06 29.15 -2.55
CA LYS A 4 3.77 29.85 -1.46
C LYS A 4 4.54 28.84 -0.60
N LEU A 5 5.70 29.24 -0.10
CA LEU A 5 6.48 28.49 0.86
C LEU A 5 6.27 29.07 2.26
N LYS A 6 5.86 28.23 3.21
CA LYS A 6 5.83 28.54 4.63
C LYS A 6 6.88 27.70 5.35
N ILE A 7 7.68 28.31 6.20
CA ILE A 7 8.67 27.63 7.02
C ILE A 7 8.23 27.75 8.49
N ILE A 8 8.22 26.66 9.20
CA ILE A 8 7.93 26.58 10.64
C ILE A 8 9.18 26.08 11.34
N ASP A 9 9.53 26.73 12.47
CA ASP A 9 10.57 26.26 13.38
C ASP A 9 9.93 25.37 14.44
N GLU A 10 10.33 24.10 14.47
CA GLU A 10 9.85 23.10 15.44
C GLU A 10 11.04 22.61 16.30
N GLN A 11 11.38 23.38 17.32
CA GLN A 11 12.32 23.07 18.41
C GLN A 11 13.77 22.70 18.03
N LYS A 12 14.08 22.20 16.86
CA LYS A 12 15.41 21.88 16.31
C LYS A 12 15.34 21.52 14.83
N HIS A 13 14.16 21.55 14.23
CA HIS A 13 13.94 21.19 12.85
C HIS A 13 13.13 22.29 12.15
N LEU A 14 13.43 22.51 10.89
CA LEU A 14 12.65 23.40 10.03
C LEU A 14 11.71 22.56 9.19
N THR A 15 10.40 22.81 9.33
CA THR A 15 9.39 22.19 8.48
C THR A 15 9.03 23.14 7.33
N ALA A 16 9.30 22.70 6.10
CA ALA A 16 8.98 23.45 4.88
C ALA A 16 7.63 22.99 4.33
N ILE A 17 6.67 23.91 4.23
CA ILE A 17 5.31 23.64 3.76
C ILE A 17 5.07 24.38 2.46
N ASN A 18 4.73 23.65 1.40
CA ASN A 18 4.32 24.23 0.12
C ASN A 18 2.80 24.43 0.10
N ILE A 19 2.36 25.68 0.02
CA ILE A 19 0.94 26.05 -0.05
C ILE A 19 0.58 26.34 -1.51
N LEU A 20 -0.33 25.53 -2.06
CA LEU A 20 -0.71 25.63 -3.48
C LEU A 20 -2.18 25.21 -3.69
N SER A 21 -2.68 25.41 -4.89
CA SER A 21 -4.03 24.98 -5.26
C SER A 21 -4.09 23.45 -5.37
N LEU A 22 -5.29 22.87 -5.20
CA LEU A 22 -5.56 21.46 -5.37
C LEU A 22 -5.02 20.92 -6.72
N GLU A 23 -5.35 21.58 -7.82
CA GLU A 23 -4.96 21.10 -9.15
C GLU A 23 -3.43 21.23 -9.38
N ASP A 24 -2.77 22.23 -8.80
CA ASP A 24 -1.31 22.34 -8.84
C ASP A 24 -0.62 21.25 -8.01
N TYR A 25 -1.21 20.83 -6.89
CA TYR A 25 -0.75 19.70 -6.13
C TYR A 25 -0.87 18.40 -6.94
N LEU A 26 -2.03 18.15 -7.53
CA LEU A 26 -2.29 16.95 -8.33
C LEU A 26 -1.38 16.86 -9.56
N LEU A 27 -1.02 17.99 -10.16
CA LEU A 27 -0.09 18.03 -11.29
C LEU A 27 1.26 17.35 -10.94
N SER A 28 1.76 17.57 -9.73
CA SER A 28 2.97 16.90 -9.24
C SER A 28 2.69 15.46 -8.81
N VAL A 29 1.59 15.20 -8.09
CA VAL A 29 1.26 13.85 -7.59
C VAL A 29 1.15 12.86 -8.74
N ILE A 30 0.36 13.16 -9.78
CA ILE A 30 0.18 12.26 -10.93
C ILE A 30 1.50 11.91 -11.58
N SER A 31 2.39 12.87 -11.71
CA SER A 31 3.73 12.67 -12.31
C SER A 31 4.72 11.99 -11.36
N SER A 32 4.43 11.94 -10.05
CA SER A 32 5.32 11.37 -9.03
C SER A 32 4.90 9.96 -8.64
N GLU A 33 3.59 9.68 -8.60
CA GLU A 33 3.04 8.36 -8.28
C GLU A 33 3.10 7.41 -9.48
N MET A 34 2.74 7.91 -10.66
CA MET A 34 2.72 7.16 -11.90
C MET A 34 3.51 7.88 -12.99
N ARG A 35 3.77 7.20 -14.08
CA ARG A 35 4.52 7.79 -15.17
C ARG A 35 3.68 8.81 -15.95
N ALA A 36 4.20 10.01 -16.14
CA ALA A 36 3.54 11.08 -16.88
C ALA A 36 3.29 10.77 -18.37
N THR A 37 3.86 9.67 -18.88
CA THR A 37 3.70 9.16 -20.26
C THR A 37 2.65 8.04 -20.36
N SER A 38 1.93 7.75 -19.29
CA SER A 38 0.81 6.79 -19.31
C SER A 38 -0.30 7.24 -20.26
N SER A 39 -1.20 6.33 -20.62
CA SER A 39 -2.32 6.65 -21.51
C SER A 39 -3.21 7.77 -20.94
N ALA A 40 -3.85 8.54 -21.78
CA ALA A 40 -4.71 9.65 -21.38
C ALA A 40 -5.82 9.21 -20.42
N GLU A 41 -6.45 8.07 -20.68
CA GLU A 41 -7.54 7.55 -19.83
C GLU A 41 -7.02 7.09 -18.46
N PHE A 42 -5.83 6.50 -18.40
CA PHE A 42 -5.18 6.16 -17.13
C PHE A 42 -4.88 7.42 -16.30
N LEU A 43 -4.33 8.47 -16.94
CA LEU A 43 -4.03 9.75 -16.27
C LEU A 43 -5.31 10.44 -15.76
N LYS A 44 -6.41 10.39 -16.52
CA LYS A 44 -7.72 10.90 -16.08
C LYS A 44 -8.25 10.13 -14.88
N ALA A 45 -8.25 8.80 -14.93
CA ALA A 45 -8.68 7.95 -13.82
C ALA A 45 -7.85 8.25 -12.56
N HIS A 46 -6.52 8.34 -12.70
CA HIS A 46 -5.62 8.66 -11.60
C HIS A 46 -5.85 10.06 -11.03
N ALA A 47 -6.18 11.05 -11.88
CA ALA A 47 -6.54 12.40 -11.44
C ALA A 47 -7.80 12.41 -10.55
N VAL A 48 -8.85 11.70 -10.96
CA VAL A 48 -10.10 11.59 -10.19
C VAL A 48 -9.87 10.88 -8.85
N ILE A 49 -9.14 9.76 -8.86
CA ILE A 49 -8.81 8.98 -7.65
C ILE A 49 -7.97 9.81 -6.69
N SER A 50 -6.89 10.43 -7.16
CA SER A 50 -5.98 11.22 -6.31
C SER A 50 -6.67 12.45 -5.72
N ARG A 51 -7.55 13.10 -6.49
CA ARG A 51 -8.37 14.24 -6.03
C ARG A 51 -9.34 13.81 -4.94
N SER A 52 -10.03 12.69 -5.15
CA SER A 52 -10.98 12.13 -4.19
C SER A 52 -10.29 11.78 -2.88
N TRP A 53 -9.17 11.07 -2.96
CA TRP A 53 -8.38 10.73 -1.78
C TRP A 53 -7.95 11.96 -0.98
N LEU A 54 -7.36 12.96 -1.64
CA LEU A 54 -6.89 14.18 -0.95
C LEU A 54 -8.03 14.90 -0.24
N LEU A 55 -9.16 15.10 -0.92
CA LEU A 55 -10.32 15.80 -0.33
C LEU A 55 -10.90 14.99 0.85
N ALA A 56 -10.99 13.67 0.73
CA ALA A 56 -11.42 12.81 1.83
C ALA A 56 -10.47 12.92 3.04
N GLN A 57 -9.14 13.01 2.82
CA GLN A 57 -8.19 13.22 3.93
C GLN A 57 -8.36 14.58 4.61
N ILE A 58 -8.54 15.65 3.83
CA ILE A 58 -8.77 17.01 4.36
C ILE A 58 -10.07 17.07 5.18
N ASP A 59 -11.14 16.44 4.70
CA ASP A 59 -12.42 16.40 5.43
C ASP A 59 -12.34 15.53 6.68
N LYS A 60 -11.64 14.40 6.61
CA LYS A 60 -11.41 13.54 7.78
C LYS A 60 -10.62 14.26 8.87
N ALA A 61 -9.59 15.02 8.52
CA ALA A 61 -8.81 15.79 9.48
C ALA A 61 -9.66 16.81 10.27
N LYS A 62 -10.78 17.29 9.69
CA LYS A 62 -11.72 18.20 10.35
C LYS A 62 -12.70 17.51 11.30
N THR A 63 -13.05 16.24 11.00
CA THR A 63 -14.18 15.55 11.64
C THR A 63 -13.80 14.48 12.64
N VAL A 64 -12.65 13.83 12.47
CA VAL A 64 -12.28 12.62 13.23
C VAL A 64 -10.95 12.81 13.95
N ARG A 65 -10.99 13.24 15.20
CA ARG A 65 -9.86 13.11 16.12
C ARG A 65 -10.17 11.98 17.12
N GLY A 66 -9.45 10.84 16.99
CA GLY A 66 -9.31 9.86 18.08
C GLY A 66 -10.48 8.92 18.35
N THR A 67 -11.20 8.42 17.35
CA THR A 67 -12.31 7.47 17.55
C THR A 67 -11.91 5.99 17.64
N TYR A 68 -10.68 5.64 17.30
CA TYR A 68 -10.17 4.24 17.36
C TYR A 68 -8.65 4.20 17.58
N SER A 69 -8.16 3.05 18.07
CA SER A 69 -6.73 2.79 18.14
C SER A 69 -6.24 2.12 16.86
N SER A 70 -5.18 2.65 16.25
CA SER A 70 -4.53 2.05 15.08
C SER A 70 -3.61 0.88 15.43
N TYR A 71 -3.48 0.54 16.71
CA TYR A 71 -2.65 -0.57 17.16
C TYR A 71 -3.27 -1.28 18.37
N ARG A 72 -2.96 -2.58 18.48
CA ARG A 72 -3.19 -3.41 19.66
C ARG A 72 -1.91 -4.19 19.93
N VAL A 73 -1.29 -3.93 21.04
CA VAL A 73 -0.05 -4.58 21.46
C VAL A 73 -0.25 -5.13 22.86
N ASP A 74 -0.11 -6.45 23.02
CA ASP A 74 -0.15 -7.16 24.30
C ASP A 74 0.92 -8.26 24.34
N GLN A 75 0.80 -9.21 25.27
CA GLN A 75 1.80 -10.29 25.43
C GLN A 75 1.84 -11.25 24.24
N ASP A 76 0.72 -11.46 23.58
CA ASP A 76 0.51 -12.48 22.55
C ASP A 76 0.35 -11.92 21.15
N GLU A 77 0.06 -10.61 21.02
CA GLU A 77 -0.23 -9.97 19.74
C GLU A 77 0.48 -8.62 19.56
N TYR A 78 0.95 -8.38 18.35
CA TYR A 78 1.46 -7.11 17.85
C TYR A 78 0.70 -6.76 16.56
N ILE A 79 -0.46 -6.12 16.69
CA ILE A 79 -1.34 -5.77 15.59
C ILE A 79 -1.27 -4.26 15.36
N ARG A 80 -0.89 -3.85 14.14
CA ARG A 80 -0.80 -2.44 13.79
C ARG A 80 -1.32 -2.22 12.37
N TRP A 81 -2.29 -1.30 12.25
CA TRP A 81 -2.73 -0.78 10.96
C TRP A 81 -1.70 0.18 10.38
N TYR A 82 -1.90 0.59 9.14
CA TYR A 82 -1.11 1.66 8.54
C TYR A 82 -1.34 2.93 9.33
N ASP A 83 -0.36 3.29 10.17
CA ASP A 83 -0.50 4.38 11.11
C ASP A 83 -0.54 5.70 10.33
N ARG A 84 -1.69 6.34 10.33
CA ARG A 84 -1.81 7.68 9.78
C ARG A 84 -1.26 8.66 10.81
N GLU A 85 -0.10 9.20 10.54
CA GLU A 85 0.39 10.36 11.29
C GLU A 85 -0.51 11.55 10.97
N ASP A 86 -1.23 12.04 11.97
CA ASP A 86 -1.97 13.30 11.85
C ASP A 86 -0.97 14.44 11.76
N HIS A 87 -0.96 15.09 10.60
CA HIS A 87 -0.11 16.25 10.38
C HIS A 87 -0.71 17.47 11.07
N ALA A 88 0.03 18.02 12.05
CA ALA A 88 -0.47 19.14 12.84
C ALA A 88 -0.47 20.49 12.09
N HIS A 89 0.40 20.64 11.08
CA HIS A 89 0.69 21.95 10.47
C HIS A 89 0.39 22.03 8.97
N PHE A 90 0.05 20.92 8.34
CA PHE A 90 -0.24 20.82 6.92
C PHE A 90 -1.24 19.68 6.64
N ASP A 91 -1.89 19.71 5.50
CA ASP A 91 -2.96 18.75 5.15
C ASP A 91 -2.40 17.36 4.84
N VAL A 92 -1.29 17.31 4.09
CA VAL A 92 -0.64 16.06 3.65
C VAL A 92 0.87 16.24 3.57
N CYS A 93 1.65 15.17 3.79
CA CYS A 93 3.09 15.17 3.55
C CYS A 93 3.43 14.92 2.08
N ALA A 94 4.71 15.02 1.75
CA ALA A 94 5.21 14.84 0.39
C ALA A 94 5.64 13.39 0.07
N ASP A 95 5.47 12.46 1.01
CA ASP A 95 6.01 11.11 0.97
C ASP A 95 4.90 10.04 0.82
N ASP A 96 5.30 8.79 0.66
CA ASP A 96 4.46 7.60 0.46
C ASP A 96 3.39 7.38 1.56
N HIS A 97 3.57 7.99 2.71
CA HIS A 97 2.57 7.99 3.78
C HIS A 97 1.24 8.64 3.32
N CYS A 98 1.33 9.71 2.53
CA CYS A 98 0.17 10.38 1.91
C CYS A 98 0.13 10.07 0.42
N GLN A 99 0.50 11.01 -0.40
CA GLN A 99 0.73 10.87 -1.83
C GLN A 99 2.07 11.49 -2.18
N ARG A 100 2.85 10.81 -2.99
CA ARG A 100 4.18 11.27 -3.36
C ARG A 100 4.10 12.59 -4.13
N TYR A 101 4.66 13.65 -3.54
CA TYR A 101 4.70 14.99 -4.10
C TYR A 101 6.15 15.44 -4.26
N GLN A 102 6.63 15.57 -5.48
CA GLN A 102 8.03 15.96 -5.79
C GLN A 102 8.15 17.39 -6.36
N GLY A 103 7.10 18.19 -6.25
CA GLY A 103 7.06 19.53 -6.78
C GLY A 103 7.07 19.59 -8.30
N ILE A 104 7.37 20.77 -8.84
CA ILE A 104 7.39 21.00 -10.30
C ILE A 104 8.66 20.49 -10.99
N SER A 105 9.63 19.98 -10.24
CA SER A 105 10.89 19.43 -10.78
C SER A 105 10.70 18.06 -11.45
N LYS A 106 9.66 17.33 -11.11
CA LYS A 106 9.25 16.17 -11.91
C LYS A 106 8.48 16.65 -13.12
N ALA A 107 8.99 16.28 -14.28
CA ALA A 107 8.43 16.68 -15.56
C ALA A 107 6.96 16.26 -15.65
N TYR A 108 6.10 17.24 -15.64
CA TYR A 108 4.73 17.04 -16.09
C TYR A 108 4.71 17.16 -17.62
N THR A 109 4.01 16.25 -18.25
CA THR A 109 3.76 16.33 -19.69
C THR A 109 2.49 17.15 -19.95
N PRO A 110 2.28 17.68 -21.17
CA PRO A 110 1.00 18.26 -21.56
C PRO A 110 -0.18 17.32 -21.28
N ALA A 111 -0.01 16.00 -21.49
CA ALA A 111 -1.02 14.99 -21.24
C ALA A 111 -1.52 14.95 -19.79
N VAL A 112 -0.64 15.15 -18.80
CA VAL A 112 -1.05 15.22 -17.38
C VAL A 112 -1.92 16.45 -17.13
N ARG A 113 -1.56 17.60 -17.71
CA ARG A 113 -2.36 18.83 -17.61
C ARG A 113 -3.71 18.67 -18.27
N GLU A 114 -3.74 18.11 -19.47
CA GLU A 114 -4.98 17.84 -20.22
C GLU A 114 -5.90 16.87 -19.44
N ALA A 115 -5.35 15.83 -18.82
CA ALA A 115 -6.11 14.90 -18.00
C ALA A 115 -6.73 15.59 -16.78
N LEU A 116 -5.98 16.45 -16.09
CA LEU A 116 -6.48 17.23 -14.95
C LEU A 116 -7.57 18.23 -15.37
N GLU A 117 -7.39 18.92 -16.48
CA GLU A 117 -8.39 19.87 -16.99
C GLU A 117 -9.67 19.16 -17.44
N ALA A 118 -9.54 18.02 -18.13
CA ALA A 118 -10.66 17.21 -18.61
C ALA A 118 -11.50 16.61 -17.46
N THR A 119 -10.88 16.40 -16.30
CA THR A 119 -11.54 15.82 -15.10
C THR A 119 -11.70 16.82 -13.96
N ARG A 120 -11.59 18.12 -14.26
CA ARG A 120 -11.59 19.17 -13.24
C ARG A 120 -12.86 19.13 -12.39
N GLY A 121 -12.69 19.06 -11.07
CA GLY A 121 -13.80 19.00 -10.13
C GLY A 121 -14.49 17.64 -10.02
N GLU A 122 -14.10 16.64 -10.81
CA GLU A 122 -14.64 15.31 -10.71
C GLU A 122 -14.03 14.56 -9.53
N VAL A 123 -14.88 13.92 -8.73
CA VAL A 123 -14.54 13.10 -7.57
C VAL A 123 -15.42 11.86 -7.51
N LEU A 124 -14.91 10.81 -6.87
CA LEU A 124 -15.70 9.64 -6.52
C LEU A 124 -16.51 9.90 -5.26
N THR A 125 -17.79 9.58 -5.29
CA THR A 125 -18.68 9.72 -4.13
C THR A 125 -19.42 8.41 -3.85
N TYR A 126 -19.69 8.16 -2.58
CA TYR A 126 -20.53 7.09 -2.10
C TYR A 126 -21.50 7.68 -1.08
N GLU A 127 -22.82 7.51 -1.31
CA GLU A 127 -23.87 8.07 -0.47
C GLU A 127 -23.69 9.57 -0.15
N GLY A 128 -23.26 10.35 -1.15
CA GLY A 128 -23.07 11.79 -1.03
C GLY A 128 -21.77 12.23 -0.35
N THR A 129 -20.93 11.29 0.09
CA THR A 129 -19.62 11.56 0.71
C THR A 129 -18.50 11.27 -0.27
N ILE A 130 -17.45 12.09 -0.29
CA ILE A 130 -16.27 11.86 -1.12
C ILE A 130 -15.54 10.61 -0.61
N CYS A 131 -15.21 9.70 -1.54
CA CYS A 131 -14.55 8.44 -1.23
C CYS A 131 -13.08 8.63 -0.82
N ASP A 132 -12.65 7.91 0.22
CA ASP A 132 -11.23 7.64 0.49
C ASP A 132 -10.72 6.66 -0.58
N ALA A 133 -10.44 7.19 -1.76
CA ALA A 133 -10.11 6.39 -2.94
C ALA A 133 -8.66 5.91 -2.90
N ARG A 134 -8.46 4.59 -2.82
CA ARG A 134 -7.14 3.96 -2.73
C ARG A 134 -6.76 3.30 -4.05
N PHE A 135 -5.47 3.24 -4.31
CA PHE A 135 -4.91 2.57 -5.47
C PHE A 135 -3.64 1.78 -5.09
N SER A 136 -3.24 0.84 -5.93
CA SER A 136 -2.00 0.07 -5.80
C SER A 136 -1.39 -0.21 -7.17
N LYS A 137 -0.09 -0.45 -7.24
CA LYS A 137 0.60 -0.82 -8.48
C LYS A 137 0.11 -2.15 -9.05
N CYS A 138 -0.08 -3.12 -8.15
CA CYS A 138 -0.47 -4.48 -8.51
C CYS A 138 -1.30 -5.07 -7.37
N CYS A 139 -2.56 -5.42 -7.65
CA CYS A 139 -3.44 -6.02 -6.65
C CYS A 139 -3.27 -7.55 -6.53
N GLY A 140 -2.50 -8.17 -7.44
CA GLY A 140 -2.33 -9.64 -7.47
C GLY A 140 -3.57 -10.39 -7.98
N GLY A 141 -4.49 -9.69 -8.67
CA GLY A 141 -5.72 -10.21 -9.28
C GLY A 141 -6.97 -10.04 -8.40
N ALA A 142 -6.83 -9.61 -7.14
CA ALA A 142 -7.96 -9.29 -6.27
C ALA A 142 -7.60 -8.20 -5.25
N THR A 143 -8.48 -7.23 -5.06
CA THR A 143 -8.31 -6.17 -4.07
C THR A 143 -8.62 -6.66 -2.65
N GLU A 144 -8.09 -5.97 -1.65
CA GLU A 144 -8.34 -6.27 -0.23
C GLU A 144 -9.25 -5.20 0.38
N ARG A 145 -9.91 -5.55 1.46
CA ARG A 145 -10.73 -4.64 2.25
C ARG A 145 -9.89 -3.59 2.96
N PHE A 146 -10.44 -2.39 3.08
CA PHE A 146 -9.79 -1.27 3.74
C PHE A 146 -9.43 -1.55 5.21
N ASP A 147 -10.34 -2.16 5.97
CA ASP A 147 -10.18 -2.46 7.40
C ASP A 147 -9.12 -3.54 7.69
N ASN A 148 -8.67 -4.27 6.69
CA ASN A 148 -7.55 -5.19 6.80
C ASN A 148 -6.19 -4.53 6.59
N THR A 149 -6.16 -3.32 6.01
CA THR A 149 -4.94 -2.67 5.53
C THR A 149 -4.67 -1.34 6.23
N TRP A 150 -5.60 -0.40 6.11
CA TRP A 150 -5.37 1.01 6.44
C TRP A 150 -5.78 1.40 7.85
N GLU A 151 -7.03 1.15 8.20
CA GLU A 151 -7.62 1.55 9.49
C GLU A 151 -8.75 0.56 9.86
N PRO A 152 -9.11 0.40 11.15
CA PRO A 152 -10.17 -0.50 11.58
C PRO A 152 -11.58 0.07 11.28
N VAL A 153 -11.79 0.53 10.05
CA VAL A 153 -13.05 1.13 9.58
C VAL A 153 -13.46 0.44 8.29
N VAL A 154 -14.73 0.08 8.15
CA VAL A 154 -15.26 -0.54 6.93
C VAL A 154 -15.78 0.54 5.99
N HIS A 155 -15.26 0.56 4.77
CA HIS A 155 -15.79 1.32 3.66
C HIS A 155 -16.44 0.38 2.66
N PRO A 156 -17.78 0.41 2.44
CA PRO A 156 -18.46 -0.54 1.54
C PRO A 156 -17.95 -0.52 0.10
N TYR A 157 -17.41 0.61 -0.34
CA TYR A 157 -16.84 0.78 -1.68
C TYR A 157 -15.36 0.35 -1.80
N LEU A 158 -14.70 -0.01 -0.69
CA LEU A 158 -13.33 -0.54 -0.66
C LEU A 158 -13.34 -2.00 -0.21
N ASP A 159 -13.98 -2.83 -1.02
CA ASP A 159 -14.09 -4.28 -0.80
C ASP A 159 -13.33 -5.07 -1.87
N LYS A 160 -13.47 -6.39 -1.86
CA LYS A 160 -12.89 -7.28 -2.86
C LYS A 160 -13.49 -7.01 -4.24
N ILE A 161 -12.61 -6.71 -5.18
CA ILE A 161 -12.91 -6.68 -6.61
C ILE A 161 -11.92 -7.61 -7.31
N THR A 162 -12.41 -8.44 -8.22
CA THR A 162 -11.56 -9.24 -9.08
C THR A 162 -11.07 -8.38 -10.25
N ASP A 163 -9.76 -8.29 -10.43
CA ASP A 163 -9.10 -7.44 -11.43
C ASP A 163 -8.81 -8.26 -12.70
N ALA A 164 -9.87 -8.58 -13.44
CA ALA A 164 -9.81 -9.43 -14.64
C ALA A 164 -10.85 -9.02 -15.70
N PRO A 165 -10.63 -9.39 -16.99
CA PRO A 165 -11.56 -9.09 -18.08
C PRO A 165 -12.94 -9.76 -17.95
N GLU A 166 -12.99 -10.92 -17.30
CA GLU A 166 -14.19 -11.73 -17.08
C GLU A 166 -14.31 -12.02 -15.58
N ASP A 167 -15.46 -12.50 -15.15
CA ASP A 167 -15.69 -12.94 -13.78
C ASP A 167 -14.76 -14.10 -13.44
N LEU A 168 -13.61 -13.77 -12.91
CA LEU A 168 -12.61 -14.72 -12.47
C LEU A 168 -13.02 -15.24 -11.09
N GLU A 169 -13.45 -16.49 -11.03
CA GLU A 169 -13.78 -17.13 -9.76
C GLU A 169 -12.54 -17.39 -8.94
N THR A 170 -12.37 -16.65 -7.87
CA THR A 170 -11.24 -16.82 -6.95
C THR A 170 -11.51 -17.85 -5.85
N GLY A 171 -12.77 -18.21 -5.63
CA GLY A 171 -13.23 -18.92 -4.45
C GLY A 171 -13.08 -18.07 -3.16
N ASP A 172 -13.24 -18.70 -2.01
CA ASP A 172 -13.00 -18.04 -0.71
C ASP A 172 -11.52 -18.04 -0.36
N LEU A 173 -10.83 -16.94 -0.63
CA LEU A 173 -9.40 -16.77 -0.37
C LEU A 173 -9.05 -16.61 1.11
N ARG A 174 -10.03 -16.56 2.01
CA ARG A 174 -9.78 -16.67 3.47
C ARG A 174 -9.42 -18.09 3.86
N ASN A 175 -9.81 -19.06 3.06
CA ASN A 175 -9.41 -20.45 3.25
C ASN A 175 -7.96 -20.65 2.79
N GLU A 176 -7.12 -21.24 3.64
CA GLU A 176 -5.69 -21.42 3.38
C GLU A 176 -5.38 -22.25 2.13
N GLN A 177 -6.12 -23.31 1.88
CA GLN A 177 -5.91 -24.17 0.70
C GLN A 177 -6.28 -23.45 -0.59
N THR A 178 -7.38 -22.68 -0.57
CA THR A 178 -7.82 -21.87 -1.71
C THR A 178 -6.82 -20.73 -1.96
N ALA A 179 -6.39 -20.04 -0.91
CA ALA A 179 -5.39 -18.99 -1.00
C ALA A 179 -4.04 -19.52 -1.53
N ARG A 180 -3.59 -20.68 -1.06
CA ARG A 180 -2.37 -21.33 -1.57
C ARG A 180 -2.45 -21.61 -3.08
N LYS A 181 -3.56 -22.19 -3.55
CA LYS A 181 -3.78 -22.44 -4.98
C LYS A 181 -3.76 -21.13 -5.78
N TRP A 182 -4.43 -20.10 -5.29
CA TRP A 182 -4.48 -18.78 -5.92
C TRP A 182 -3.09 -18.12 -6.00
N ILE A 183 -2.34 -18.09 -4.92
CA ILE A 183 -1.01 -17.47 -4.85
C ILE A 183 -0.02 -18.18 -5.79
N LEU A 184 -0.12 -19.49 -5.93
CA LEU A 184 0.74 -20.27 -6.82
C LEU A 184 0.24 -20.33 -8.28
N SER A 185 -0.94 -19.77 -8.57
CA SER A 185 -1.49 -19.73 -9.91
C SER A 185 -1.16 -18.44 -10.67
N PHE A 186 -1.40 -18.44 -11.97
CA PHE A 186 -1.21 -17.30 -12.86
C PHE A 186 -2.52 -16.97 -13.59
N PRO A 187 -3.55 -16.46 -12.86
CA PRO A 187 -4.82 -16.13 -13.46
C PRO A 187 -4.70 -14.96 -14.44
N PRO A 188 -5.64 -14.82 -15.39
CA PRO A 188 -5.66 -13.75 -16.38
C PRO A 188 -6.11 -12.41 -15.80
N ALA A 189 -5.41 -11.91 -14.77
CA ALA A 189 -5.66 -10.61 -14.17
C ALA A 189 -5.05 -9.49 -15.02
N PHE A 190 -5.64 -8.28 -14.99
CA PHE A 190 -5.10 -7.12 -15.71
C PHE A 190 -3.70 -6.73 -15.22
N CYS A 191 -3.42 -6.89 -13.93
CA CYS A 191 -2.10 -6.63 -13.37
C CYS A 191 -1.09 -7.78 -13.60
N HIS A 192 -1.50 -8.89 -14.22
CA HIS A 192 -0.60 -10.00 -14.57
C HIS A 192 0.09 -9.72 -15.90
N THR A 193 1.10 -8.88 -15.90
CA THR A 193 1.93 -8.61 -17.07
C THR A 193 3.41 -8.56 -16.72
N THR A 194 4.23 -9.11 -17.61
CA THR A 194 5.70 -8.97 -17.62
C THR A 194 6.15 -8.18 -18.85
N ASP A 195 5.21 -7.64 -19.63
CA ASP A 195 5.51 -6.84 -20.82
C ASP A 195 6.18 -5.52 -20.40
N ARG A 196 7.45 -5.40 -20.80
CA ARG A 196 8.27 -4.21 -20.52
C ARG A 196 7.68 -2.93 -21.11
N GLN A 197 7.01 -3.02 -22.24
CA GLN A 197 6.40 -1.83 -22.86
C GLN A 197 5.25 -1.32 -22.01
N ILE A 198 4.41 -2.22 -21.49
CA ILE A 198 3.31 -1.86 -20.59
C ILE A 198 3.87 -1.34 -19.26
N LEU A 199 4.77 -2.11 -18.62
CA LEU A 199 5.35 -1.72 -17.32
C LEU A 199 6.10 -0.37 -17.40
N SER A 200 6.85 -0.14 -18.49
CA SER A 200 7.55 1.13 -18.68
C SER A 200 6.65 2.33 -18.94
N GLN A 201 5.39 2.12 -19.34
CA GLN A 201 4.42 3.19 -19.52
C GLN A 201 3.72 3.60 -18.22
N VAL A 202 3.51 2.66 -17.31
CA VAL A 202 2.74 2.89 -16.08
C VAL A 202 3.61 3.05 -14.84
N LEU A 203 4.75 2.40 -14.76
CA LEU A 203 5.65 2.48 -13.61
C LEU A 203 6.71 3.55 -13.78
N ASN A 204 7.03 4.23 -12.68
CA ASN A 204 8.17 5.16 -12.63
C ASN A 204 9.51 4.41 -12.75
N ASP A 205 10.59 5.15 -13.06
CA ASP A 205 11.92 4.55 -13.29
C ASP A 205 12.46 3.81 -12.06
N TYR A 206 12.17 4.30 -10.85
CA TYR A 206 12.56 3.67 -9.58
C TYR A 206 11.71 2.44 -9.22
N ASP A 207 10.65 2.15 -9.96
CA ASP A 207 9.77 0.99 -9.76
C ASP A 207 9.98 -0.08 -10.84
N GLN A 208 11.06 0.02 -11.62
CA GLN A 208 11.36 -0.92 -12.71
C GLN A 208 12.48 -1.92 -12.37
N GLU A 209 12.80 -2.06 -11.08
CA GLU A 209 13.83 -3.01 -10.61
C GLU A 209 13.44 -4.47 -10.84
N THR A 210 12.15 -4.75 -11.00
CA THR A 210 11.64 -6.09 -11.31
C THR A 210 10.49 -6.05 -12.31
N GLN A 211 10.22 -7.18 -12.95
CA GLN A 211 9.04 -7.45 -13.77
C GLN A 211 8.07 -8.43 -13.09
N HIS A 212 8.42 -8.89 -11.88
CA HIS A 212 7.73 -9.96 -11.16
C HIS A 212 6.88 -9.39 -10.01
N PHE A 213 6.11 -8.32 -10.26
CA PHE A 213 5.21 -7.76 -9.24
C PHE A 213 4.01 -8.64 -8.95
N PHE A 214 3.50 -9.38 -9.94
CA PHE A 214 2.29 -10.19 -9.80
C PHE A 214 2.53 -11.44 -8.96
N ARG A 215 3.67 -12.10 -9.19
CA ARG A 215 4.14 -13.24 -8.40
C ARG A 215 5.63 -13.09 -8.16
N TRP A 216 6.03 -13.27 -6.93
CA TRP A 216 7.38 -13.02 -6.46
C TRP A 216 7.82 -14.10 -5.47
N GLN A 217 9.11 -14.19 -5.23
CA GLN A 217 9.71 -15.10 -4.28
C GLN A 217 10.89 -14.44 -3.58
N VAL A 218 11.04 -14.70 -2.27
CA VAL A 218 12.22 -14.34 -1.51
C VAL A 218 12.53 -15.44 -0.50
N SER A 219 13.82 -15.70 -0.26
CA SER A 219 14.25 -16.75 0.67
C SER A 219 15.28 -16.21 1.65
N TYR A 220 15.22 -16.68 2.89
CA TYR A 220 16.15 -16.34 3.95
C TYR A 220 16.53 -17.56 4.76
N PRO A 221 17.84 -17.76 5.09
CA PRO A 221 18.24 -18.62 6.19
C PRO A 221 17.59 -18.18 7.51
N ALA A 222 17.26 -19.14 8.39
CA ALA A 222 16.56 -18.85 9.66
C ALA A 222 17.26 -17.81 10.53
N GLU A 223 18.58 -17.81 10.58
CA GLU A 223 19.38 -16.84 11.34
C GLU A 223 19.24 -15.42 10.75
N GLN A 224 19.41 -15.29 9.43
CA GLN A 224 19.26 -14.01 8.74
C GLN A 224 17.83 -13.45 8.88
N LEU A 225 16.82 -14.32 8.78
CA LEU A 225 15.43 -13.93 8.99
C LEU A 225 15.18 -13.45 10.42
N SER A 226 15.78 -14.11 11.41
CA SER A 226 15.63 -13.74 12.82
C SER A 226 16.24 -12.36 13.12
N GLU A 227 17.43 -12.08 12.58
CA GLU A 227 18.06 -10.78 12.66
C GLU A 227 17.25 -9.68 11.95
N LEU A 228 16.75 -9.99 10.77
CA LEU A 228 15.90 -9.09 10.00
C LEU A 228 14.65 -8.71 10.80
N VAL A 229 13.91 -9.70 11.31
CA VAL A 229 12.69 -9.49 12.11
C VAL A 229 13.00 -8.64 13.35
N TYR A 230 14.06 -8.95 14.08
CA TYR A 230 14.48 -8.16 15.24
C TYR A 230 14.73 -6.68 14.87
N ARG A 231 15.48 -6.42 13.79
CA ARG A 231 15.74 -5.05 13.33
C ARG A 231 14.48 -4.30 12.95
N LYS A 232 13.50 -5.01 12.34
CA LYS A 232 12.30 -4.38 11.79
C LYS A 232 11.24 -4.03 12.82
N ILE A 233 11.03 -4.88 13.81
CA ILE A 233 9.97 -4.69 14.80
C ILE A 233 10.45 -4.64 16.24
N GLY A 234 11.76 -4.77 16.48
CA GLY A 234 12.37 -4.67 17.82
C GLY A 234 12.04 -5.86 18.75
N ILE A 235 11.49 -6.97 18.24
CA ILE A 235 11.08 -8.13 19.02
C ILE A 235 12.07 -9.27 18.80
N ASP A 236 12.72 -9.71 19.89
CA ASP A 236 13.68 -10.83 19.87
C ASP A 236 12.94 -12.17 20.00
N PHE A 237 12.84 -12.90 18.92
CA PHE A 237 12.30 -14.25 18.87
C PHE A 237 13.35 -15.34 19.16
N GLY A 238 14.63 -14.97 19.27
CA GLY A 238 15.72 -15.94 19.14
C GLY A 238 15.78 -16.46 17.69
N THR A 239 16.16 -17.71 17.47
CA THR A 239 16.07 -18.30 16.14
C THR A 239 14.61 -18.58 15.80
N ILE A 240 14.14 -18.04 14.69
CA ILE A 240 12.77 -18.31 14.20
C ILE A 240 12.69 -19.75 13.74
N ARG A 241 11.73 -20.47 14.30
CA ARG A 241 11.49 -21.91 14.04
C ARG A 241 10.35 -22.15 13.08
N ASP A 242 9.31 -21.29 13.14
CA ASP A 242 8.10 -21.47 12.32
C ASP A 242 7.39 -20.13 12.08
N ILE A 243 6.69 -20.06 10.96
CA ILE A 243 5.83 -18.93 10.56
C ILE A 243 4.54 -19.52 10.02
N GLN A 244 3.42 -19.27 10.70
CA GLN A 244 2.12 -19.84 10.39
C GLN A 244 1.10 -18.78 10.02
N PRO A 245 0.32 -18.96 8.94
CA PRO A 245 -0.85 -18.14 8.66
C PRO A 245 -1.90 -18.35 9.77
N ILE A 246 -2.44 -17.26 10.31
CA ILE A 246 -3.53 -17.32 11.31
C ILE A 246 -4.84 -16.85 10.69
N GLU A 247 -4.78 -15.77 9.90
CA GLU A 247 -5.96 -15.19 9.31
C GLU A 247 -5.63 -14.54 7.96
N ARG A 248 -6.49 -14.80 6.97
CA ARG A 248 -6.41 -14.15 5.66
C ARG A 248 -7.63 -13.26 5.42
N GLY A 249 -7.40 -12.15 4.74
CA GLY A 249 -8.45 -11.30 4.20
C GLY A 249 -9.08 -11.90 2.94
N VAL A 250 -10.04 -11.16 2.39
CA VAL A 250 -10.88 -11.61 1.25
C VAL A 250 -10.08 -11.79 -0.06
N SER A 251 -8.88 -11.23 -0.15
CA SER A 251 -7.97 -11.35 -1.31
C SER A 251 -6.87 -12.41 -1.11
N GLY A 252 -6.88 -13.14 -0.01
CA GLY A 252 -5.84 -14.07 0.36
C GLY A 252 -4.64 -13.45 1.05
N ARG A 253 -4.63 -12.12 1.24
CA ARG A 253 -3.60 -11.44 2.03
C ARG A 253 -3.65 -11.88 3.47
N LEU A 254 -2.47 -12.17 4.04
CA LEU A 254 -2.35 -12.42 5.48
C LEU A 254 -2.58 -11.12 6.24
N ILE A 255 -3.50 -11.17 7.19
CA ILE A 255 -3.83 -10.08 8.11
C ILE A 255 -3.39 -10.41 9.55
N ARG A 256 -3.12 -11.70 9.83
CA ARG A 256 -2.47 -12.16 11.05
C ARG A 256 -1.54 -13.34 10.76
N VAL A 257 -0.32 -13.27 11.29
CA VAL A 257 0.73 -14.29 11.13
C VAL A 257 1.34 -14.61 12.50
N LYS A 258 1.46 -15.87 12.84
CA LYS A 258 2.16 -16.32 14.05
C LYS A 258 3.61 -16.60 13.74
N ILE A 259 4.51 -15.99 14.47
CA ILE A 259 5.94 -16.24 14.45
C ILE A 259 6.30 -17.01 15.72
N THR A 260 6.96 -18.15 15.58
CA THR A 260 7.46 -18.97 16.68
C THR A 260 8.98 -19.03 16.62
N GLY A 261 9.63 -18.61 17.68
CA GLY A 261 11.09 -18.68 17.84
C GLY A 261 11.47 -19.33 19.16
N ASP A 262 12.77 -19.45 19.42
CA ASP A 262 13.31 -20.08 20.61
C ASP A 262 12.98 -19.32 21.90
N LYS A 263 12.83 -17.98 21.81
CA LYS A 263 12.61 -17.10 22.96
C LYS A 263 11.16 -16.65 23.09
N LYS A 264 10.44 -16.54 21.98
CA LYS A 264 9.09 -15.96 21.95
C LYS A 264 8.23 -16.55 20.85
N THR A 265 6.92 -16.60 21.11
CA THR A 265 5.87 -16.82 20.11
C THR A 265 4.93 -15.63 20.17
N LEU A 266 4.58 -15.06 18.99
CA LEU A 266 3.72 -13.88 18.91
C LEU A 266 2.96 -13.86 17.58
N VAL A 267 1.74 -13.34 17.60
CA VAL A 267 0.97 -13.03 16.39
C VAL A 267 1.23 -11.59 15.97
N ILE A 268 1.65 -11.36 14.73
CA ILE A 268 1.77 -10.03 14.15
C ILE A 268 0.68 -9.77 13.10
N GLY A 269 0.28 -8.54 12.92
CA GLY A 269 -0.68 -8.02 11.91
C GLY A 269 -0.64 -6.48 11.92
N LYS A 270 -1.14 -5.83 10.98
CA LYS A 270 -1.87 -6.06 9.74
C LYS A 270 -0.93 -6.11 8.52
N GLU A 271 -1.50 -5.85 7.34
CA GLU A 271 -0.88 -6.04 6.03
C GLU A 271 0.53 -5.41 5.93
N LEU A 272 0.66 -4.12 6.21
CA LEU A 272 1.94 -3.40 6.07
C LEU A 272 2.98 -3.86 7.09
N ILE A 273 2.57 -4.14 8.34
CA ILE A 273 3.50 -4.64 9.36
C ILE A 273 4.04 -6.01 8.96
N ILE A 274 3.17 -6.92 8.47
CA ILE A 274 3.60 -8.22 7.98
C ILE A 274 4.64 -8.06 6.86
N ARG A 275 4.39 -7.20 5.88
CA ARG A 275 5.31 -6.94 4.78
C ARG A 275 6.65 -6.36 5.24
N LYS A 276 6.62 -5.38 6.14
CA LYS A 276 7.83 -4.74 6.69
C LYS A 276 8.65 -5.69 7.56
N THR A 277 8.02 -6.60 8.27
CA THR A 277 8.69 -7.54 9.19
C THR A 277 9.63 -8.50 8.45
N PHE A 278 9.25 -8.91 7.23
CA PHE A 278 9.97 -9.94 6.49
C PHE A 278 10.78 -9.42 5.29
N SER A 279 11.12 -8.14 5.27
CA SER A 279 11.94 -7.57 4.20
C SER A 279 12.76 -6.37 4.67
N GLU A 280 13.88 -6.07 4.03
CA GLU A 280 14.68 -4.86 4.29
C GLU A 280 13.90 -3.58 4.00
N SER A 281 13.10 -3.58 2.95
CA SER A 281 12.14 -2.51 2.64
C SER A 281 10.73 -2.92 3.06
N HIS A 282 10.05 -3.65 2.22
CA HIS A 282 8.76 -4.31 2.44
C HIS A 282 8.57 -5.37 1.34
N LEU A 283 7.88 -6.47 1.65
CA LEU A 283 7.46 -7.42 0.63
C LEU A 283 6.46 -6.76 -0.33
N TYR A 284 6.38 -7.24 -1.56
CA TYR A 284 5.43 -6.70 -2.55
C TYR A 284 3.97 -6.89 -2.14
N SER A 285 3.68 -7.92 -1.34
CA SER A 285 2.34 -8.21 -0.81
C SER A 285 2.42 -9.00 0.49
N SER A 286 1.36 -8.98 1.30
CA SER A 286 1.13 -9.98 2.36
C SER A 286 0.35 -11.20 1.88
N ALA A 287 0.00 -11.28 0.58
CA ALA A 287 -0.53 -12.47 -0.04
C ALA A 287 0.61 -13.44 -0.38
N PHE A 288 1.10 -14.14 0.63
CA PHE A 288 2.18 -15.10 0.47
C PHE A 288 1.90 -16.40 1.22
N ILE A 289 2.63 -17.43 0.84
CA ILE A 289 2.79 -18.68 1.60
C ILE A 289 4.25 -18.79 2.05
N VAL A 290 4.48 -19.46 3.15
CA VAL A 290 5.84 -19.73 3.66
C VAL A 290 6.11 -21.23 3.59
N GLU A 291 7.23 -21.58 3.00
CA GLU A 291 7.78 -22.94 3.01
C GLU A 291 9.12 -22.94 3.75
N LYS A 292 9.35 -23.98 4.55
CA LYS A 292 10.62 -24.16 5.25
C LYS A 292 11.26 -25.47 4.83
N GLN A 293 12.45 -25.38 4.27
CA GLN A 293 13.25 -26.55 3.92
C GLN A 293 14.71 -26.29 4.29
N ASP A 294 15.36 -27.25 4.94
CA ASP A 294 16.79 -27.22 5.31
C ASP A 294 17.23 -25.92 6.03
N GLY A 295 16.36 -25.37 6.90
CA GLY A 295 16.63 -24.15 7.64
C GLY A 295 16.44 -22.84 6.84
N ILE A 296 15.96 -22.93 5.60
CA ILE A 296 15.63 -21.80 4.75
C ILE A 296 14.12 -21.58 4.72
N PHE A 297 13.69 -20.35 4.97
CA PHE A 297 12.31 -19.90 4.79
C PHE A 297 12.16 -19.27 3.40
N THR A 298 11.23 -19.77 2.63
CA THR A 298 10.88 -19.22 1.31
C THR A 298 9.46 -18.68 1.32
N PHE A 299 9.32 -17.43 0.93
CA PHE A 299 8.06 -16.71 0.79
C PHE A 299 7.71 -16.64 -0.71
N HIS A 300 6.51 -17.10 -1.09
CA HIS A 300 6.01 -17.09 -2.46
C HIS A 300 4.82 -16.19 -2.61
#